data_89bd0bc0d82857fa95f0a59f69188acf
#
_entry.id   89bd0bc0d82857fa95f0a59f69188acf
#
_cell.length_a   1.000
_cell.length_b   1.000
_cell.length_c   1.000
_cell.angle_alpha   90.00
_cell.angle_beta   90.00
_cell.angle_gamma   90.00
#
_symmetry.space_group_name_H-M   'P 1'
#
loop_
_entity.id
_entity.type
_entity.pdbx_description
1 polymer ?
#
loop_
_entity_poly.entity_id
_entity_poly.type
_entity_poly.pdbx_seq_one_letter_code
_entity_poly.pdbx_strand_id
1 'polypeptide(L)'
;MPRYIDELVAQQVRRSELARGLKAEAGMPCPNPVITISRRMGSGARIVAAKLAQELGWSLWDRELLEAVAQDAHVSKRVVEAFDEHAVSEIEALARSMLGDYEVGGFLYLKHLARAVATIAKLGNAIILGRGANLLLPQAMNIRIDASDERRIANMMAYEQLTRREAEEKIHRSDRERLEYLISTFGRDKVENARYDLTIWMNEFDTDDAVEIIKTALKAWCRHREEKRRAENSISRPGGEE
;
A
#
# COMPACT_ATOMS: atom_id res chain seq x y z
N MET A 1 -0.17 9.65 21.92
CA MET A 1 0.27 8.36 21.30
C MET A 1 1.51 7.85 21.99
N PRO A 2 1.78 6.52 22.03
CA PRO A 2 3.03 5.99 22.57
C PRO A 2 4.22 6.49 21.72
N ARG A 3 5.30 6.94 22.36
CA ARG A 3 6.58 7.33 21.71
C ARG A 3 7.07 6.29 20.67
N TYR A 4 6.72 5.04 20.87
CA TYR A 4 7.02 3.91 20.00
C TYR A 4 6.48 4.06 18.56
N ILE A 5 5.26 4.56 18.38
CA ILE A 5 4.66 4.72 17.02
C ILE A 5 5.38 5.85 16.26
N ASP A 6 5.70 6.95 16.94
CA ASP A 6 6.48 8.05 16.36
C ASP A 6 7.85 7.59 15.86
N GLU A 7 8.52 6.74 16.64
CA GLU A 7 9.82 6.17 16.27
C GLU A 7 9.71 5.25 15.06
N LEU A 8 8.66 4.41 15.01
CA LEU A 8 8.40 3.53 13.86
C LEU A 8 8.11 4.32 12.60
N VAL A 9 7.28 5.36 12.67
CA VAL A 9 7.00 6.24 11.52
C VAL A 9 8.28 6.91 11.03
N ALA A 10 9.09 7.48 11.93
CA ALA A 10 10.38 8.08 11.58
C ALA A 10 11.32 7.06 10.92
N GLN A 11 11.31 5.82 11.37
CA GLN A 11 12.08 4.73 10.75
C GLN A 11 11.61 4.44 9.32
N GLN A 12 10.28 4.41 9.07
CA GLN A 12 9.75 4.17 7.72
C GLN A 12 10.11 5.32 6.76
N VAL A 13 10.02 6.58 7.22
CA VAL A 13 10.44 7.73 6.43
C VAL A 13 11.90 7.62 6.03
N ARG A 14 12.80 7.37 6.99
CA ARG A 14 14.25 7.16 6.71
C ARG A 14 14.51 6.03 5.73
N ARG A 15 13.77 4.92 5.82
CA ARG A 15 13.89 3.80 4.86
C ARG A 15 13.54 4.25 3.44
N SER A 16 12.45 5.00 3.26
CA SER A 16 12.09 5.53 1.94
C SER A 16 13.15 6.51 1.40
N GLU A 17 13.73 7.35 2.24
CA GLU A 17 14.80 8.28 1.86
C GLU A 17 16.08 7.54 1.43
N LEU A 18 16.52 6.56 2.21
CA LEU A 18 17.66 5.71 1.89
C LEU A 18 17.45 4.94 0.59
N ALA A 19 16.25 4.36 0.40
CA ALA A 19 15.92 3.63 -0.81
C ALA A 19 15.90 4.53 -2.07
N ARG A 20 15.61 5.82 -1.94
CA ARG A 20 15.77 6.80 -3.04
C ARG A 20 17.23 7.01 -3.42
N GLY A 21 18.13 7.11 -2.44
CA GLY A 21 19.56 7.30 -2.67
C GLY A 21 20.23 6.10 -3.36
N LEU A 22 19.82 4.87 -3.01
CA LEU A 22 20.38 3.64 -3.54
C LEU A 22 19.89 3.29 -4.96
N LYS A 23 18.85 3.93 -5.47
CA LYS A 23 18.23 3.61 -6.77
C LYS A 23 19.09 3.88 -8.01
N ALA A 24 20.05 4.78 -7.93
CA ALA A 24 20.99 5.01 -9.03
C ALA A 24 21.80 3.74 -9.36
N GLU A 25 21.92 2.81 -8.39
CA GLU A 25 22.73 1.60 -8.50
C GLU A 25 21.91 0.30 -8.75
N ALA A 26 20.62 0.26 -8.42
CA ALA A 26 19.84 -0.98 -8.36
C ALA A 26 19.05 -1.34 -9.63
N GLY A 27 19.11 -0.55 -10.71
CA GLY A 27 18.51 -0.91 -12.02
C GLY A 27 16.99 -1.03 -12.05
N MET A 28 16.26 -0.47 -11.06
CA MET A 28 14.80 -0.48 -11.07
C MET A 28 14.28 0.49 -12.15
N PRO A 29 13.49 0.02 -13.13
CA PRO A 29 13.13 0.81 -14.30
C PRO A 29 12.10 1.92 -14.04
N CYS A 30 11.46 1.97 -12.87
CA CYS A 30 10.50 3.03 -12.54
C CYS A 30 10.90 3.79 -11.27
N PRO A 31 10.71 5.13 -11.25
CA PRO A 31 11.01 5.94 -10.08
C PRO A 31 9.95 5.72 -8.99
N ASN A 32 10.41 5.55 -7.77
CA ASN A 32 9.61 5.55 -6.54
C ASN A 32 8.33 4.66 -6.57
N PRO A 33 8.43 3.36 -6.93
CA PRO A 33 7.25 2.51 -7.01
C PRO A 33 6.60 2.30 -5.63
N VAL A 34 5.28 2.12 -5.65
CA VAL A 34 4.47 1.78 -4.47
C VAL A 34 3.73 0.49 -4.74
N ILE A 35 3.74 -0.40 -3.77
CA ILE A 35 2.94 -1.62 -3.77
C ILE A 35 1.84 -1.47 -2.72
N THR A 36 0.61 -1.77 -3.09
CA THR A 36 -0.47 -1.96 -2.11
C THR A 36 -0.78 -3.45 -1.98
N ILE A 37 -0.98 -3.92 -0.76
CA ILE A 37 -1.32 -5.33 -0.49
C ILE A 37 -2.67 -5.41 0.21
N SER A 38 -3.65 -5.97 -0.48
CA SER A 38 -4.94 -6.38 0.08
C SER A 38 -4.89 -7.83 0.53
N ARG A 39 -5.58 -8.18 1.63
CA ARG A 39 -5.48 -9.52 2.22
C ARG A 39 -6.72 -9.88 3.04
N ARG A 40 -6.94 -11.18 3.23
CA ARG A 40 -7.79 -11.69 4.32
C ARG A 40 -6.93 -12.11 5.53
N MET A 41 -7.54 -12.18 6.72
CA MET A 41 -6.85 -12.62 7.94
C MET A 41 -6.38 -14.08 7.78
N GLY A 42 -5.18 -14.39 8.28
CA GLY A 42 -4.61 -15.74 8.20
C GLY A 42 -3.97 -16.09 6.85
N SER A 43 -4.05 -15.22 5.82
CA SER A 43 -3.45 -15.51 4.49
C SER A 43 -1.92 -15.47 4.43
N GLY A 44 -1.22 -15.10 5.51
CA GLY A 44 0.25 -14.93 5.51
C GLY A 44 0.76 -13.60 4.95
N ALA A 45 -0.12 -12.79 4.40
CA ALA A 45 0.26 -11.55 3.70
C ALA A 45 1.09 -10.56 4.53
N ARG A 46 0.92 -10.51 5.87
CA ARG A 46 1.74 -9.65 6.75
C ARG A 46 3.19 -10.08 6.76
N ILE A 47 3.45 -11.39 6.75
CA ILE A 47 4.79 -11.97 6.73
C ILE A 47 5.43 -11.72 5.38
N VAL A 48 4.70 -11.97 4.29
CA VAL A 48 5.14 -11.67 2.92
C VAL A 48 5.49 -10.18 2.77
N ALA A 49 4.62 -9.27 3.23
CA ALA A 49 4.87 -7.83 3.16
C ALA A 49 6.12 -7.40 3.94
N ALA A 50 6.32 -7.96 5.14
CA ALA A 50 7.49 -7.65 5.97
C ALA A 50 8.79 -8.14 5.33
N LYS A 51 8.80 -9.38 4.81
CA LYS A 51 9.96 -9.96 4.12
C LYS A 51 10.27 -9.20 2.83
N LEU A 52 9.25 -8.90 2.03
CA LEU A 52 9.39 -8.11 0.81
C LEU A 52 9.98 -6.71 1.10
N ALA A 53 9.48 -6.02 2.14
CA ALA A 53 10.01 -4.72 2.56
C ALA A 53 11.47 -4.80 3.00
N GLN A 54 11.84 -5.87 3.70
CA GLN A 54 13.21 -6.10 4.12
C GLN A 54 14.15 -6.35 2.92
N GLU A 55 13.78 -7.21 1.98
CA GLU A 55 14.59 -7.54 0.81
C GLU A 55 14.75 -6.38 -0.18
N LEU A 56 13.68 -5.57 -0.34
CA LEU A 56 13.72 -4.39 -1.20
C LEU A 56 14.35 -3.16 -0.51
N GLY A 57 14.57 -3.20 0.80
CA GLY A 57 14.97 -2.03 1.59
C GLY A 57 13.89 -0.95 1.65
N TRP A 58 12.61 -1.30 1.42
CA TRP A 58 11.49 -0.37 1.34
C TRP A 58 10.81 -0.15 2.70
N SER A 59 10.06 0.94 2.80
CA SER A 59 9.20 1.18 3.96
C SER A 59 7.95 0.31 3.91
N LEU A 60 7.49 -0.12 5.09
CA LEU A 60 6.25 -0.88 5.26
C LEU A 60 5.26 -0.08 6.12
N TRP A 61 4.11 0.21 5.56
CA TRP A 61 3.03 0.97 6.19
C TRP A 61 1.82 0.06 6.41
N ASP A 62 1.71 -0.48 7.59
CA ASP A 62 0.56 -1.28 7.98
C ASP A 62 -0.60 -0.41 8.50
N ARG A 63 -1.66 -1.08 8.96
CA ARG A 63 -2.85 -0.42 9.48
C ARG A 63 -2.53 0.60 10.58
N GLU A 64 -1.70 0.22 11.55
CA GLU A 64 -1.43 1.04 12.74
C GLU A 64 -0.65 2.30 12.36
N LEU A 65 0.35 2.16 11.52
CA LEU A 65 1.15 3.30 11.04
C LEU A 65 0.34 4.24 10.13
N LEU A 66 -0.50 3.68 9.24
CA LEU A 66 -1.39 4.49 8.41
C LEU A 66 -2.40 5.29 9.23
N GLU A 67 -3.01 4.67 10.24
CA GLU A 67 -3.92 5.34 11.15
C GLU A 67 -3.23 6.42 11.97
N ALA A 68 -2.01 6.17 12.40
CA ALA A 68 -1.21 7.17 13.11
C ALA A 68 -0.96 8.41 12.25
N VAL A 69 -0.51 8.22 11.00
CA VAL A 69 -0.29 9.35 10.06
C VAL A 69 -1.59 10.08 9.72
N ALA A 70 -2.71 9.34 9.62
CA ALA A 70 -4.01 9.93 9.27
C ALA A 70 -4.65 10.70 10.43
N GLN A 71 -4.45 10.29 11.68
CA GLN A 71 -5.21 10.81 12.82
C GLN A 71 -4.39 11.71 13.76
N ASP A 72 -3.07 11.58 13.76
CA ASP A 72 -2.19 12.35 14.64
C ASP A 72 -1.47 13.47 13.86
N ALA A 73 -1.76 14.72 14.27
CA ALA A 73 -1.20 15.90 13.61
C ALA A 73 0.33 15.98 13.73
N HIS A 74 0.93 15.51 14.84
CA HIS A 74 2.38 15.51 15.01
C HIS A 74 3.04 14.48 14.10
N VAL A 75 2.47 13.27 14.03
CA VAL A 75 2.95 12.19 13.15
C VAL A 75 2.81 12.61 11.68
N SER A 76 1.67 13.15 11.30
CA SER A 76 1.42 13.67 9.94
C SER A 76 2.43 14.77 9.58
N LYS A 77 2.65 15.74 10.47
CA LYS A 77 3.60 16.83 10.26
C LYS A 77 5.02 16.31 10.03
N ARG A 78 5.49 15.36 10.83
CA ARG A 78 6.83 14.75 10.69
C ARG A 78 7.04 14.09 9.33
N VAL A 79 6.01 13.41 8.79
CA VAL A 79 6.11 12.77 7.46
C VAL A 79 6.14 13.84 6.36
N VAL A 80 5.40 14.95 6.54
CA VAL A 80 5.33 16.05 5.58
C VAL A 80 6.59 16.92 5.61
N GLU A 81 7.26 17.08 6.75
CA GLU A 81 8.53 17.82 6.90
C GLU A 81 9.68 17.28 6.02
N ALA A 82 9.56 16.05 5.50
CA ALA A 82 10.50 15.49 4.52
C ALA A 82 10.35 16.10 3.11
N PHE A 83 9.43 17.06 2.90
CA PHE A 83 9.09 17.63 1.61
C PHE A 83 9.17 19.16 1.62
N ASP A 84 9.51 19.72 0.46
CA ASP A 84 9.39 21.16 0.18
C ASP A 84 7.94 21.57 -0.12
N GLU A 85 7.68 22.88 -0.20
CA GLU A 85 6.33 23.43 -0.45
C GLU A 85 5.70 22.95 -1.76
N HIS A 86 6.52 22.75 -2.80
CA HIS A 86 6.04 22.27 -4.09
C HIS A 86 5.54 20.82 -3.98
N ALA A 87 6.32 19.95 -3.35
CA ALA A 87 5.93 18.56 -3.10
C ALA A 87 4.70 18.46 -2.18
N VAL A 88 4.56 19.35 -1.20
CA VAL A 88 3.33 19.41 -0.37
C VAL A 88 2.11 19.76 -1.23
N SER A 89 2.24 20.72 -2.16
CA SER A 89 1.14 21.05 -3.09
C SER A 89 0.75 19.87 -3.98
N GLU A 90 1.72 19.09 -4.46
CA GLU A 90 1.46 17.88 -5.24
C GLU A 90 0.79 16.78 -4.40
N ILE A 91 1.19 16.61 -3.14
CA ILE A 91 0.54 15.70 -2.18
C ILE A 91 -0.93 16.06 -1.99
N GLU A 92 -1.23 17.35 -1.79
CA GLU A 92 -2.61 17.83 -1.64
C GLU A 92 -3.43 17.66 -2.92
N ALA A 93 -2.83 17.86 -4.09
CA ALA A 93 -3.48 17.62 -5.38
C ALA A 93 -3.78 16.12 -5.57
N LEU A 94 -2.82 15.25 -5.26
CA LEU A 94 -2.99 13.80 -5.31
C LEU A 94 -4.07 13.33 -4.32
N ALA A 95 -4.05 13.81 -3.09
CA ALA A 95 -5.06 13.47 -2.08
C ALA A 95 -6.46 13.88 -2.53
N ARG A 96 -6.62 15.06 -3.15
CA ARG A 96 -7.89 15.50 -3.74
C ARG A 96 -8.34 14.60 -4.89
N SER A 97 -7.44 14.20 -5.77
CA SER A 97 -7.76 13.30 -6.88
C SER A 97 -8.22 11.91 -6.42
N MET A 98 -7.68 11.41 -5.30
CA MET A 98 -8.11 10.15 -4.68
C MET A 98 -9.55 10.21 -4.16
N LEU A 99 -9.98 11.37 -3.70
CA LEU A 99 -11.32 11.57 -3.15
C LEU A 99 -12.38 11.63 -4.25
N GLY A 100 -12.05 12.17 -5.44
CA GLY A 100 -12.99 12.30 -6.56
C GLY A 100 -14.26 13.04 -6.13
N ASP A 101 -15.43 12.52 -6.54
CA ASP A 101 -16.75 13.06 -6.25
C ASP A 101 -17.27 12.74 -4.84
N TYR A 102 -16.43 12.32 -3.90
CA TYR A 102 -16.87 12.17 -2.51
C TYR A 102 -17.23 13.52 -1.94
N GLU A 103 -18.55 13.79 -1.89
CA GLU A 103 -19.08 15.03 -1.31
C GLU A 103 -18.72 15.18 0.17
N VAL A 104 -18.42 16.40 0.55
CA VAL A 104 -17.71 16.88 1.74
C VAL A 104 -18.47 16.72 3.07
N GLY A 105 -19.47 15.85 3.18
CA GLY A 105 -20.38 15.86 4.32
C GLY A 105 -20.08 14.92 5.50
N GLY A 106 -19.28 13.87 5.34
CA GLY A 106 -19.10 12.85 6.39
C GLY A 106 -17.72 12.19 6.46
N PHE A 107 -16.75 12.63 5.70
CA PHE A 107 -15.52 11.86 5.40
C PHE A 107 -14.21 12.52 5.86
N LEU A 108 -14.21 13.18 7.01
CA LEU A 108 -12.99 13.76 7.57
C LEU A 108 -11.87 12.69 7.67
N TYR A 109 -12.23 11.50 8.14
CA TYR A 109 -11.30 10.37 8.20
C TYR A 109 -10.76 9.96 6.83
N LEU A 110 -11.61 9.85 5.81
CA LEU A 110 -11.19 9.49 4.45
C LEU A 110 -10.24 10.55 3.86
N LYS A 111 -10.51 11.83 4.12
CA LYS A 111 -9.63 12.93 3.71
C LYS A 111 -8.23 12.81 4.35
N HIS A 112 -8.17 12.54 5.64
CA HIS A 112 -6.91 12.34 6.34
C HIS A 112 -6.17 11.07 5.86
N LEU A 113 -6.91 9.98 5.64
CA LEU A 113 -6.34 8.75 5.09
C LEU A 113 -5.80 8.96 3.67
N ALA A 114 -6.54 9.64 2.79
CA ALA A 114 -6.09 9.96 1.43
C ALA A 114 -4.81 10.81 1.46
N ARG A 115 -4.75 11.83 2.33
CA ARG A 115 -3.55 12.64 2.52
C ARG A 115 -2.36 11.81 3.00
N ALA A 116 -2.54 10.94 4.00
CA ALA A 116 -1.50 10.04 4.50
C ALA A 116 -0.99 9.12 3.39
N VAL A 117 -1.89 8.49 2.64
CA VAL A 117 -1.54 7.60 1.52
C VAL A 117 -0.84 8.37 0.39
N ALA A 118 -1.29 9.59 0.05
CA ALA A 118 -0.63 10.45 -0.93
C ALA A 118 0.79 10.84 -0.51
N THR A 119 0.98 11.17 0.77
CA THR A 119 2.30 11.48 1.34
C THR A 119 3.24 10.29 1.24
N ILE A 120 2.78 9.10 1.62
CA ILE A 120 3.55 7.85 1.51
C ILE A 120 3.86 7.52 0.05
N ALA A 121 2.90 7.72 -0.86
CA ALA A 121 3.11 7.52 -2.29
C ALA A 121 4.17 8.48 -2.86
N LYS A 122 4.21 9.71 -2.38
CA LYS A 122 5.24 10.69 -2.76
C LYS A 122 6.62 10.34 -2.18
N LEU A 123 6.67 9.77 -0.96
CA LEU A 123 7.90 9.16 -0.43
C LEU A 123 8.39 8.06 -1.36
N GLY A 124 7.50 7.23 -1.89
CA GLY A 124 7.83 6.12 -2.76
C GLY A 124 8.64 5.01 -2.09
N ASN A 125 8.96 3.96 -2.82
CA ASN A 125 9.64 2.77 -2.29
C ASN A 125 8.93 2.25 -1.03
N ALA A 126 7.62 2.11 -1.14
CA ALA A 126 6.74 1.84 -0.03
C ALA A 126 5.82 0.65 -0.32
N ILE A 127 5.58 -0.14 0.71
CA ILE A 127 4.56 -1.18 0.73
C ILE A 127 3.47 -0.72 1.69
N ILE A 128 2.23 -0.62 1.20
CA ILE A 128 1.06 -0.22 2.00
C ILE A 128 0.17 -1.44 2.20
N LEU A 129 -0.04 -1.83 3.45
CA LEU A 129 -0.77 -3.04 3.78
C LEU A 129 -2.19 -2.72 4.29
N GLY A 130 -3.17 -2.82 3.41
CA GLY A 130 -4.61 -2.69 3.72
C GLY A 130 -5.18 -1.28 3.68
N ARG A 131 -6.20 -1.03 4.51
CA ARG A 131 -6.96 0.24 4.62
C ARG A 131 -7.52 0.77 3.29
N GLY A 132 -7.76 -0.11 2.31
CA GLY A 132 -8.28 0.31 1.02
C GLY A 132 -7.28 1.13 0.19
N ALA A 133 -5.97 1.02 0.48
CA ALA A 133 -4.95 1.76 -0.25
C ALA A 133 -4.99 1.49 -1.77
N ASN A 134 -5.35 0.27 -2.19
CA ASN A 134 -5.59 -0.08 -3.59
C ASN A 134 -6.73 0.72 -4.25
N LEU A 135 -7.72 1.15 -3.46
CA LEU A 135 -8.84 1.98 -3.94
C LEU A 135 -8.46 3.46 -4.03
N LEU A 136 -7.49 3.90 -3.23
CA LEU A 136 -6.95 5.25 -3.24
C LEU A 136 -5.84 5.41 -4.29
N LEU A 137 -5.02 4.38 -4.51
CA LEU A 137 -3.88 4.38 -5.42
C LEU A 137 -4.06 3.38 -6.56
N PRO A 138 -4.99 3.59 -7.49
CA PRO A 138 -5.17 2.69 -8.63
C PRO A 138 -3.93 2.61 -9.54
N GLN A 139 -3.06 3.63 -9.48
CA GLN A 139 -1.79 3.67 -10.21
C GLN A 139 -0.64 2.95 -9.52
N ALA A 140 -0.75 2.51 -8.27
CA ALA A 140 0.25 1.66 -7.61
C ALA A 140 0.19 0.24 -8.17
N MET A 141 1.18 -0.59 -7.86
CA MET A 141 1.07 -2.03 -8.09
C MET A 141 0.17 -2.65 -7.02
N ASN A 142 -1.05 -2.99 -7.41
CA ASN A 142 -2.07 -3.47 -6.50
C ASN A 142 -2.07 -4.99 -6.44
N ILE A 143 -1.78 -5.55 -5.27
CA ILE A 143 -1.65 -6.99 -5.04
C ILE A 143 -2.72 -7.46 -4.07
N ARG A 144 -3.28 -8.64 -4.34
CA ARG A 144 -4.09 -9.38 -3.39
C ARG A 144 -3.36 -10.66 -2.98
N ILE A 145 -3.29 -10.91 -1.67
CA ILE A 145 -2.76 -12.16 -1.11
C ILE A 145 -3.88 -12.82 -0.32
N ASP A 146 -4.23 -14.04 -0.72
CA ASP A 146 -5.34 -14.78 -0.15
C ASP A 146 -5.02 -16.26 0.00
N ALA A 147 -5.83 -17.01 0.73
CA ALA A 147 -5.72 -18.46 0.90
C ALA A 147 -7.11 -19.06 1.19
N SER A 148 -7.23 -20.38 1.10
CA SER A 148 -8.43 -21.08 1.53
C SER A 148 -8.68 -20.90 3.03
N ASP A 149 -9.93 -21.05 3.45
CA ASP A 149 -10.27 -20.89 4.86
C ASP A 149 -9.55 -21.94 5.73
N GLU A 150 -9.37 -23.16 5.23
CA GLU A 150 -8.58 -24.19 5.93
C GLU A 150 -7.12 -23.75 6.15
N ARG A 151 -6.47 -23.21 5.13
CA ARG A 151 -5.10 -22.72 5.25
C ARG A 151 -5.01 -21.53 6.21
N ARG A 152 -5.97 -20.63 6.13
CA ARG A 152 -6.06 -19.45 7.00
C ARG A 152 -6.26 -19.83 8.46
N ILE A 153 -7.15 -20.81 8.74
CA ILE A 153 -7.38 -21.36 10.07
C ILE A 153 -6.10 -22.00 10.60
N ALA A 154 -5.46 -22.87 9.81
CA ALA A 154 -4.21 -23.51 10.20
C ALA A 154 -3.11 -22.50 10.55
N ASN A 155 -2.99 -21.45 9.74
CA ASN A 155 -2.05 -20.36 10.00
C ASN A 155 -2.35 -19.62 11.32
N MET A 156 -3.64 -19.31 11.59
CA MET A 156 -4.02 -18.61 12.83
C MET A 156 -3.80 -19.48 14.07
N MET A 157 -4.06 -20.79 13.98
CA MET A 157 -3.73 -21.76 15.05
C MET A 157 -2.22 -21.77 15.33
N ALA A 158 -1.39 -21.77 14.28
CA ALA A 158 0.06 -21.81 14.42
C ALA A 158 0.66 -20.50 14.92
N TYR A 159 0.20 -19.34 14.40
CA TYR A 159 0.81 -18.03 14.72
C TYR A 159 0.34 -17.45 16.05
N GLU A 160 -0.91 -17.70 16.44
CA GLU A 160 -1.51 -17.12 17.64
C GLU A 160 -1.85 -18.17 18.71
N GLN A 161 -1.49 -19.44 18.48
CA GLN A 161 -1.75 -20.57 19.41
C GLN A 161 -3.24 -20.72 19.75
N LEU A 162 -4.11 -20.44 18.79
CA LEU A 162 -5.54 -20.52 18.94
C LEU A 162 -6.04 -21.97 18.73
N THR A 163 -7.15 -22.32 19.37
CA THR A 163 -7.92 -23.50 18.96
C THR A 163 -8.56 -23.27 17.58
N ARG A 164 -8.93 -24.34 16.88
CA ARG A 164 -9.61 -24.26 15.57
C ARG A 164 -10.84 -23.34 15.64
N ARG A 165 -11.68 -23.51 16.64
CA ARG A 165 -12.90 -22.72 16.84
C ARG A 165 -12.59 -21.22 17.03
N GLU A 166 -11.64 -20.89 17.87
CA GLU A 166 -11.22 -19.50 18.08
C GLU A 166 -10.65 -18.88 16.80
N ALA A 167 -9.88 -19.64 16.03
CA ALA A 167 -9.34 -19.19 14.75
C ALA A 167 -10.45 -18.91 13.73
N GLU A 168 -11.44 -19.80 13.60
CA GLU A 168 -12.62 -19.63 12.73
C GLU A 168 -13.42 -18.39 13.12
N GLU A 169 -13.78 -18.25 14.40
CA GLU A 169 -14.54 -17.10 14.92
C GLU A 169 -13.79 -15.78 14.67
N LYS A 170 -12.47 -15.76 14.87
CA LYS A 170 -11.62 -14.59 14.67
C LYS A 170 -11.52 -14.20 13.20
N ILE A 171 -11.33 -15.18 12.32
CA ILE A 171 -11.28 -14.97 10.86
C ILE A 171 -12.60 -14.39 10.36
N HIS A 172 -13.73 -15.02 10.70
CA HIS A 172 -15.06 -14.54 10.24
C HIS A 172 -15.38 -13.13 10.74
N ARG A 173 -15.07 -12.85 11.98
CA ARG A 173 -15.23 -11.48 12.54
C ARG A 173 -14.36 -10.48 11.80
N SER A 174 -13.08 -10.77 11.62
CA SER A 174 -12.14 -9.87 10.94
C SER A 174 -12.51 -9.61 9.46
N ASP A 175 -12.98 -10.64 8.75
CA ASP A 175 -13.38 -10.49 7.35
C ASP A 175 -14.64 -9.62 7.23
N ARG A 176 -15.64 -9.83 8.13
CA ARG A 176 -16.84 -9.01 8.17
C ARG A 176 -16.52 -7.55 8.52
N GLU A 177 -15.79 -7.29 9.60
CA GLU A 177 -15.40 -5.94 10.02
C GLU A 177 -14.62 -5.21 8.91
N ARG A 178 -13.76 -5.94 8.19
CA ARG A 178 -12.99 -5.38 7.08
C ARG A 178 -13.88 -5.01 5.90
N LEU A 179 -14.81 -5.88 5.53
CA LEU A 179 -15.75 -5.62 4.44
C LEU A 179 -16.67 -4.44 4.78
N GLU A 180 -17.20 -4.41 5.99
CA GLU A 180 -18.03 -3.30 6.50
C GLU A 180 -17.26 -1.97 6.47
N TYR A 181 -15.99 -1.97 6.95
CA TYR A 181 -15.11 -0.81 6.87
C TYR A 181 -14.90 -0.35 5.43
N LEU A 182 -14.58 -1.26 4.51
CA LEU A 182 -14.34 -0.89 3.12
C LEU A 182 -15.59 -0.32 2.46
N ILE A 183 -16.75 -0.95 2.65
CA ILE A 183 -18.02 -0.50 2.08
C ILE A 183 -18.43 0.85 2.67
N SER A 184 -18.32 1.02 3.99
CA SER A 184 -18.68 2.29 4.64
C SER A 184 -17.76 3.45 4.28
N THR A 185 -16.49 3.14 3.98
CA THR A 185 -15.48 4.16 3.67
C THR A 185 -15.43 4.51 2.17
N PHE A 186 -15.56 3.52 1.28
CA PHE A 186 -15.33 3.70 -0.16
C PHE A 186 -16.56 3.47 -1.02
N GLY A 187 -17.64 2.98 -0.45
CA GLY A 187 -18.83 2.56 -1.19
C GLY A 187 -18.73 1.15 -1.76
N ARG A 188 -19.90 0.49 -1.88
CA ARG A 188 -19.98 -0.90 -2.34
C ARG A 188 -19.42 -1.08 -3.74
N ASP A 189 -19.80 -0.22 -4.68
CA ASP A 189 -19.41 -0.34 -6.08
C ASP A 189 -17.89 -0.31 -6.28
N LYS A 190 -17.17 0.56 -5.59
CA LYS A 190 -15.70 0.62 -5.65
C LYS A 190 -15.05 -0.63 -5.05
N VAL A 191 -15.62 -1.17 -3.98
CA VAL A 191 -15.10 -2.36 -3.30
C VAL A 191 -15.30 -3.61 -4.16
N GLU A 192 -16.48 -3.79 -4.74
CA GLU A 192 -16.81 -4.95 -5.60
C GLU A 192 -16.06 -4.92 -6.95
N ASN A 193 -15.81 -3.73 -7.49
CA ASN A 193 -15.05 -3.54 -8.73
C ASN A 193 -13.54 -3.31 -8.52
N ALA A 194 -13.03 -3.55 -7.31
CA ALA A 194 -11.61 -3.41 -7.01
C ALA A 194 -10.77 -4.31 -7.91
N ARG A 195 -9.76 -3.74 -8.58
CA ARG A 195 -8.84 -4.47 -9.46
C ARG A 195 -7.49 -4.67 -8.77
N TYR A 196 -6.85 -5.76 -9.13
CA TYR A 196 -5.52 -6.12 -8.68
C TYR A 196 -4.65 -6.47 -9.89
N ASP A 197 -3.41 -6.00 -9.90
CA ASP A 197 -2.43 -6.34 -10.93
C ASP A 197 -1.92 -7.78 -10.76
N LEU A 198 -1.93 -8.27 -9.50
CA LEU A 198 -1.49 -9.62 -9.14
C LEU A 198 -2.35 -10.16 -7.98
N THR A 199 -2.79 -11.41 -8.12
CA THR A 199 -3.40 -12.16 -7.01
C THR A 199 -2.59 -13.41 -6.72
N ILE A 200 -2.15 -13.59 -5.47
CA ILE A 200 -1.40 -14.77 -5.03
C ILE A 200 -2.28 -15.60 -4.09
N TRP A 201 -2.42 -16.89 -4.42
CA TRP A 201 -3.15 -17.87 -3.64
C TRP A 201 -2.18 -18.71 -2.83
N MET A 202 -2.06 -18.45 -1.53
CA MET A 202 -1.03 -19.02 -0.63
C MET A 202 -1.26 -20.48 -0.24
N ASN A 203 -2.08 -21.21 -0.92
CA ASN A 203 -2.22 -22.64 -0.70
C ASN A 203 -1.03 -23.42 -1.26
N GLU A 204 -0.56 -23.01 -2.43
CA GLU A 204 0.49 -23.67 -3.20
C GLU A 204 1.87 -22.98 -3.04
N PHE A 205 1.89 -21.77 -2.51
CA PHE A 205 3.09 -20.98 -2.36
C PHE A 205 3.41 -20.72 -0.89
N ASP A 206 4.68 -20.73 -0.57
CA ASP A 206 5.17 -20.25 0.73
C ASP A 206 5.47 -18.75 0.71
N THR A 207 6.03 -18.24 1.80
CA THR A 207 6.36 -16.81 1.91
C THR A 207 7.46 -16.40 0.93
N ASP A 208 8.46 -17.26 0.70
CA ASP A 208 9.61 -16.99 -0.12
C ASP A 208 9.22 -16.99 -1.59
N ASP A 209 8.42 -17.97 -2.01
CA ASP A 209 7.82 -18.03 -3.34
C ASP A 209 7.02 -16.77 -3.64
N ALA A 210 6.15 -16.35 -2.71
CA ALA A 210 5.33 -15.15 -2.88
C ALA A 210 6.18 -13.88 -3.03
N VAL A 211 7.26 -13.74 -2.27
CA VAL A 211 8.19 -12.61 -2.38
C VAL A 211 8.89 -12.60 -3.74
N GLU A 212 9.38 -13.73 -4.23
CA GLU A 212 10.05 -13.82 -5.55
C GLU A 212 9.08 -13.55 -6.70
N ILE A 213 7.84 -14.06 -6.62
CA ILE A 213 6.78 -13.77 -7.59
C ILE A 213 6.51 -12.26 -7.64
N ILE A 214 6.35 -11.60 -6.48
CA ILE A 214 6.09 -10.16 -6.40
C ILE A 214 7.27 -9.36 -6.96
N LYS A 215 8.52 -9.70 -6.63
CA LYS A 215 9.72 -9.02 -7.15
C LYS A 215 9.82 -9.13 -8.67
N THR A 216 9.52 -10.30 -9.21
CA THR A 216 9.53 -10.53 -10.66
C THR A 216 8.42 -9.73 -11.35
N ALA A 217 7.20 -9.79 -10.82
CA ALA A 217 6.06 -9.03 -11.33
C ALA A 217 6.31 -7.50 -11.24
N LEU A 218 6.93 -7.02 -10.14
CA LEU A 218 7.29 -5.60 -9.98
C LEU A 218 8.24 -5.12 -11.07
N LYS A 219 9.26 -5.90 -11.42
CA LYS A 219 10.20 -5.55 -12.51
C LYS A 219 9.47 -5.41 -13.84
N ALA A 220 8.57 -6.35 -14.16
CA ALA A 220 7.77 -6.31 -15.39
C ALA A 220 6.80 -5.12 -15.41
N TRP A 221 6.10 -4.87 -14.30
CA TRP A 221 5.17 -3.77 -14.11
C TRP A 221 5.87 -2.41 -14.26
N CYS A 222 7.05 -2.25 -13.65
CA CYS A 222 7.85 -1.05 -13.77
C CYS A 222 8.30 -0.79 -15.22
N ARG A 223 8.79 -1.82 -15.92
CA ARG A 223 9.22 -1.70 -17.32
C ARG A 223 8.06 -1.21 -18.21
N HIS A 224 6.90 -1.84 -18.09
CA HIS A 224 5.73 -1.46 -18.89
C HIS A 224 5.26 -0.02 -18.62
N ARG A 225 5.29 0.42 -17.37
CA ARG A 225 4.95 1.82 -17.02
C ARG A 225 5.92 2.84 -17.58
N GLU A 226 7.20 2.52 -17.59
CA GLU A 226 8.20 3.41 -18.17
C GLU A 226 8.05 3.51 -19.71
N GLU A 227 7.75 2.40 -20.38
CA GLU A 227 7.45 2.38 -21.81
C GLU A 227 6.23 3.24 -22.13
N LYS A 228 5.15 3.10 -21.36
CA LYS A 228 3.93 3.91 -21.51
C LYS A 228 4.21 5.40 -21.31
N ARG A 229 4.95 5.76 -20.27
CA ARG A 229 5.33 7.16 -19.99
C ARG A 229 6.16 7.77 -21.13
N ARG A 230 7.08 7.00 -21.70
CA ARG A 230 7.89 7.45 -22.84
C ARG A 230 7.02 7.69 -24.08
N ALA A 231 6.08 6.80 -24.35
CA ALA A 231 5.15 6.94 -25.46
C ALA A 231 4.26 8.19 -25.32
N GLU A 232 3.69 8.43 -24.14
CA GLU A 232 2.89 9.63 -23.83
C GLU A 232 3.69 10.93 -24.01
N ASN A 233 4.93 10.96 -23.52
CA ASN A 233 5.83 12.13 -23.67
C ASN A 233 6.27 12.37 -25.12
N SER A 234 6.35 11.34 -25.96
CA SER A 234 6.69 11.49 -27.38
C SER A 234 5.53 12.10 -28.19
N ILE A 235 4.29 11.83 -27.80
CA ILE A 235 3.08 12.37 -28.45
C ILE A 235 2.87 13.84 -28.04
N SER A 236 3.27 14.22 -26.80
CA SER A 236 3.05 15.57 -26.25
C SER A 236 4.10 16.60 -26.67
N ARG A 237 5.10 16.25 -27.48
CA ARG A 237 6.02 17.21 -28.12
C ARG A 237 5.46 17.55 -29.50
N PRO A 238 4.85 18.74 -29.71
CA PRO A 238 4.55 19.19 -31.06
C PRO A 238 5.87 19.36 -31.80
N GLY A 239 5.91 18.81 -33.02
CA GLY A 239 7.07 18.95 -33.90
C GLY A 239 7.48 20.40 -33.97
N GLY A 240 8.74 20.67 -33.60
CA GLY A 240 9.35 21.96 -33.91
C GLY A 240 9.32 22.14 -35.41
N GLU A 241 8.60 23.13 -35.86
CA GLU A 241 8.65 23.62 -37.23
C GLU A 241 10.08 24.09 -37.49
N GLU A 242 10.65 23.55 -38.55
CA GLU A 242 11.81 24.09 -39.25
C GLU A 242 11.43 25.40 -39.96
#